data_7196c74a774fa485fd6d69f6cb0bd0a2
#
_entry.id   7196c74a774fa485fd6d69f6cb0bd0a2
#
_cell.length_a   1.000
_cell.length_b   1.000
_cell.length_c   1.000
_cell.angle_alpha   90.00
_cell.angle_beta   90.00
_cell.angle_gamma   90.00
#
_symmetry.space_group_name_H-M   'P 1'
#
loop_
_entity.id
_entity.type
_entity.pdbx_description
1 polymer ?
#
loop_
_entity_poly.entity_id
_entity_poly.type
_entity_poly.pdbx_seq_one_letter_code
_entity_poly.pdbx_strand_id
1 'polypeptide(L)'
;MLDFITWNADPFLFHIGNFGLRWYSLAFMVGFLVGYEIESRIYKHEGAPERWLSMLLLWTIAGTIIGARLGHVFFYQWDLYKQDPITILYVWEGGLASHGGTIGIVLCIILYSIFTTKRSPLWAFDRLVIPIALVGGLIRLSNLMNSEIFGHATDLPWGFMFIRSAEWRHLYMGQACHPTQIYEALCYFALFGLLMWMYWKKNAEERPGLIFGVFFIGIFLPRFLIEFIKNPQVEFEQTMTLNMGQWLSVPFILLGIGLVIYAMSRPRQHLTFPNRFAEELQSSKK
;
A
#
# COMPACT_ATOMS: atom_id res chain seq x y z
N MET A 1 38.33 -9.10 4.28
CA MET A 1 37.44 -8.37 3.37
C MET A 1 36.02 -8.75 3.75
N LEU A 2 35.14 -7.79 3.97
CA LEU A 2 33.73 -8.11 4.14
C LEU A 2 33.20 -8.57 2.77
N ASP A 3 32.68 -9.79 2.68
CA ASP A 3 32.05 -10.28 1.46
C ASP A 3 30.62 -9.70 1.40
N PHE A 4 30.49 -8.56 0.72
CA PHE A 4 29.18 -7.93 0.46
C PHE A 4 28.33 -8.82 -0.45
N ILE A 5 27.01 -8.69 -0.32
CA ILE A 5 26.05 -9.45 -1.11
C ILE A 5 25.97 -8.88 -2.53
N THR A 6 26.42 -9.64 -3.52
CA THR A 6 26.23 -9.27 -4.93
C THR A 6 24.81 -9.58 -5.35
N TRP A 7 24.01 -8.52 -5.59
CA TRP A 7 22.60 -8.65 -5.96
C TRP A 7 22.42 -8.57 -7.47
N ASN A 8 22.04 -9.70 -8.08
CA ASN A 8 21.84 -9.87 -9.51
C ASN A 8 20.47 -10.49 -9.86
N ALA A 9 19.46 -10.20 -9.04
CA ALA A 9 18.12 -10.72 -9.30
C ALA A 9 17.53 -10.20 -10.60
N ASP A 10 16.83 -11.07 -11.32
CA ASP A 10 16.07 -10.67 -12.51
C ASP A 10 14.75 -10.03 -12.10
N PRO A 11 14.37 -8.85 -12.67
CA PRO A 11 13.07 -8.24 -12.46
C PRO A 11 11.88 -9.08 -12.91
N PHE A 12 12.14 -10.08 -13.76
CA PHE A 12 11.14 -11.03 -14.22
C PHE A 12 11.29 -12.37 -13.51
N LEU A 13 10.17 -12.95 -13.11
CA LEU A 13 10.13 -14.31 -12.55
C LEU A 13 10.41 -15.35 -13.65
N PHE A 14 9.84 -15.15 -14.83
CA PHE A 14 10.08 -15.96 -16.03
C PHE A 14 9.68 -15.21 -17.32
N HIS A 15 10.19 -15.72 -18.44
CA HIS A 15 9.84 -15.29 -19.79
C HIS A 15 9.31 -16.46 -20.61
N ILE A 16 8.22 -16.24 -21.36
CA ILE A 16 7.69 -17.16 -22.36
C ILE A 16 7.47 -16.37 -23.65
N GLY A 17 8.39 -16.51 -24.59
CA GLY A 17 8.39 -15.68 -25.80
C GLY A 17 8.49 -14.19 -25.47
N ASN A 18 7.53 -13.40 -25.96
CA ASN A 18 7.45 -11.95 -25.68
C ASN A 18 6.73 -11.61 -24.37
N PHE A 19 6.20 -12.60 -23.68
CA PHE A 19 5.52 -12.41 -22.38
C PHE A 19 6.49 -12.63 -21.23
N GLY A 20 6.62 -11.66 -20.34
CA GLY A 20 7.42 -11.76 -19.11
C GLY A 20 6.58 -11.42 -17.87
N LEU A 21 6.55 -12.32 -16.89
CA LEU A 21 5.90 -12.05 -15.60
C LEU A 21 6.89 -11.35 -14.66
N ARG A 22 6.60 -10.10 -14.31
CA ARG A 22 7.39 -9.32 -13.37
C ARG A 22 7.03 -9.64 -11.93
N TRP A 23 7.99 -9.53 -11.02
CA TRP A 23 7.77 -9.65 -9.57
C TRP A 23 6.73 -8.66 -9.05
N TYR A 24 6.67 -7.44 -9.62
CA TYR A 24 5.61 -6.47 -9.30
C TYR A 24 4.20 -6.99 -9.60
N SER A 25 4.01 -7.54 -10.78
CA SER A 25 2.70 -8.09 -11.18
C SER A 25 2.30 -9.23 -10.28
N LEU A 26 3.26 -10.10 -9.91
CA LEU A 26 3.03 -11.19 -8.97
C LEU A 26 2.67 -10.65 -7.56
N ALA A 27 3.38 -9.64 -7.05
CA ALA A 27 3.10 -9.05 -5.76
C ALA A 27 1.69 -8.45 -5.68
N PHE A 28 1.26 -7.75 -6.73
CA PHE A 28 -0.12 -7.24 -6.80
C PHE A 28 -1.14 -8.38 -6.86
N MET A 29 -0.92 -9.39 -7.71
CA MET A 29 -1.83 -10.53 -7.83
C MET A 29 -1.98 -11.29 -6.50
N VAL A 30 -0.87 -11.65 -5.87
CA VAL A 30 -0.86 -12.30 -4.55
C VAL A 30 -1.48 -11.39 -3.49
N GLY A 31 -1.16 -10.09 -3.53
CA GLY A 31 -1.71 -9.09 -2.64
C GLY A 31 -3.23 -9.00 -2.72
N PHE A 32 -3.80 -8.98 -3.91
CA PHE A 32 -5.26 -8.98 -4.09
C PHE A 32 -5.90 -10.28 -3.62
N LEU A 33 -5.33 -11.44 -3.95
CA LEU A 33 -5.88 -12.74 -3.54
C LEU A 33 -5.83 -12.91 -2.02
N VAL A 34 -4.68 -12.68 -1.41
CA VAL A 34 -4.51 -12.79 0.05
C VAL A 34 -5.30 -11.71 0.77
N GLY A 35 -5.33 -10.50 0.23
CA GLY A 35 -6.11 -9.39 0.77
C GLY A 35 -7.60 -9.70 0.77
N TYR A 36 -8.12 -10.23 -0.32
CA TYR A 36 -9.53 -10.67 -0.39
C TYR A 36 -9.85 -11.76 0.64
N GLU A 37 -8.97 -12.75 0.81
CA GLU A 37 -9.16 -13.82 1.79
C GLU A 37 -9.14 -13.27 3.24
N ILE A 38 -8.23 -12.35 3.55
CA ILE A 38 -8.18 -11.68 4.87
C ILE A 38 -9.48 -10.93 5.12
N GLU A 39 -9.91 -10.10 4.18
CA GLU A 39 -11.18 -9.35 4.28
C GLU A 39 -12.38 -10.28 4.39
N SER A 40 -12.42 -11.39 3.64
CA SER A 40 -13.48 -12.39 3.73
C SER A 40 -13.59 -12.96 5.15
N ARG A 41 -12.45 -13.29 5.78
CA ARG A 41 -12.43 -13.79 7.16
C ARG A 41 -12.90 -12.74 8.17
N ILE A 42 -12.49 -11.48 7.98
CA ILE A 42 -12.88 -10.34 8.80
C ILE A 42 -14.41 -10.14 8.69
N TYR A 43 -14.95 -10.06 7.47
CA TYR A 43 -16.37 -9.84 7.23
C TYR A 43 -17.24 -11.00 7.79
N LYS A 44 -16.79 -12.24 7.60
CA LYS A 44 -17.45 -13.43 8.20
C LYS A 44 -17.42 -13.38 9.72
N HIS A 45 -16.29 -13.01 10.33
CA HIS A 45 -16.16 -12.88 11.78
C HIS A 45 -17.14 -11.85 12.36
N GLU A 46 -17.30 -10.72 11.66
CA GLU A 46 -18.22 -9.65 12.07
C GLU A 46 -19.68 -9.92 11.71
N GLY A 47 -19.97 -10.95 10.92
CA GLY A 47 -21.31 -11.24 10.39
C GLY A 47 -21.78 -10.23 9.35
N ALA A 48 -20.84 -9.51 8.71
CA ALA A 48 -21.14 -8.54 7.66
C ALA A 48 -21.63 -9.25 6.38
N PRO A 49 -22.56 -8.66 5.61
CA PRO A 49 -23.08 -9.28 4.38
C PRO A 49 -21.98 -9.55 3.35
N GLU A 50 -21.99 -10.73 2.72
CA GLU A 50 -21.01 -11.11 1.69
C GLU A 50 -21.01 -10.13 0.50
N ARG A 51 -22.18 -9.61 0.15
CA ARG A 51 -22.33 -8.57 -0.87
C ARG A 51 -21.44 -7.34 -0.58
N TRP A 52 -21.22 -6.98 0.68
CA TRP A 52 -20.38 -5.83 1.03
C TRP A 52 -18.93 -6.08 0.65
N LEU A 53 -18.43 -7.31 0.83
CA LEU A 53 -17.08 -7.68 0.43
C LEU A 53 -16.89 -7.57 -1.09
N SER A 54 -17.85 -8.12 -1.87
CA SER A 54 -17.81 -8.01 -3.33
C SER A 54 -17.87 -6.55 -3.80
N MET A 55 -18.72 -5.74 -3.15
CA MET A 55 -18.79 -4.31 -3.45
C MET A 55 -17.50 -3.58 -3.05
N LEU A 56 -16.86 -3.91 -1.92
CA LEU A 56 -15.58 -3.35 -1.52
C LEU A 56 -14.52 -3.55 -2.60
N LEU A 57 -14.43 -4.77 -3.14
CA LEU A 57 -13.51 -5.09 -4.22
C LEU A 57 -13.79 -4.23 -5.47
N LEU A 58 -15.05 -4.12 -5.88
CA LEU A 58 -15.43 -3.30 -7.03
C LEU A 58 -15.10 -1.81 -6.82
N TRP A 59 -15.42 -1.25 -5.65
CA TRP A 59 -15.11 0.13 -5.31
C TRP A 59 -13.58 0.38 -5.28
N THR A 60 -12.80 -0.57 -4.76
CA THR A 60 -11.35 -0.47 -4.70
C THR A 60 -10.73 -0.51 -6.10
N ILE A 61 -11.16 -1.43 -6.96
CA ILE A 61 -10.71 -1.52 -8.35
C ILE A 61 -11.07 -0.24 -9.11
N ALA A 62 -12.33 0.20 -9.03
CA ALA A 62 -12.79 1.41 -9.70
C ALA A 62 -12.00 2.63 -9.23
N GLY A 63 -11.83 2.80 -7.90
CA GLY A 63 -11.05 3.89 -7.32
C GLY A 63 -9.60 3.89 -7.80
N THR A 64 -8.98 2.71 -7.88
CA THR A 64 -7.61 2.57 -8.37
C THR A 64 -7.50 3.02 -9.82
N ILE A 65 -8.31 2.46 -10.71
CA ILE A 65 -8.22 2.72 -12.16
C ILE A 65 -8.59 4.16 -12.48
N ILE A 66 -9.76 4.62 -12.02
CA ILE A 66 -10.26 5.96 -12.31
C ILE A 66 -9.35 7.01 -11.67
N GLY A 67 -8.99 6.82 -10.41
CA GLY A 67 -8.11 7.75 -9.70
C GLY A 67 -6.73 7.84 -10.31
N ALA A 68 -6.10 6.71 -10.65
CA ALA A 68 -4.78 6.69 -11.26
C ALA A 68 -4.79 7.35 -12.65
N ARG A 69 -5.85 7.12 -13.46
CA ARG A 69 -6.00 7.75 -14.76
C ARG A 69 -6.21 9.26 -14.64
N LEU A 70 -7.16 9.68 -13.82
CA LEU A 70 -7.42 11.11 -13.61
C LEU A 70 -6.21 11.83 -13.00
N GLY A 71 -5.52 11.19 -12.05
CA GLY A 71 -4.28 11.74 -11.51
C GLY A 71 -3.21 11.94 -12.58
N HIS A 72 -3.04 10.99 -13.50
CA HIS A 72 -2.12 11.15 -14.62
C HIS A 72 -2.54 12.29 -15.56
N VAL A 73 -3.82 12.31 -15.95
CA VAL A 73 -4.39 13.33 -16.84
C VAL A 73 -4.16 14.73 -16.26
N PHE A 74 -4.57 14.96 -15.02
CA PHE A 74 -4.56 16.32 -14.45
C PHE A 74 -3.19 16.80 -14.01
N PHE A 75 -2.32 15.91 -13.49
CA PHE A 75 -1.04 16.33 -12.93
C PHE A 75 0.13 16.25 -13.91
N TYR A 76 0.04 15.41 -14.96
CA TYR A 76 1.20 15.16 -15.84
C TYR A 76 0.96 15.54 -17.30
N GLN A 77 -0.23 15.39 -17.85
CA GLN A 77 -0.46 15.54 -19.30
C GLN A 77 -1.76 16.28 -19.65
N TRP A 78 -2.20 17.23 -18.82
CA TRP A 78 -3.43 17.98 -19.07
C TRP A 78 -3.47 18.65 -20.44
N ASP A 79 -2.35 19.23 -20.90
CA ASP A 79 -2.25 19.91 -22.19
C ASP A 79 -2.49 19.00 -23.39
N LEU A 80 -2.17 17.72 -23.25
CA LEU A 80 -2.45 16.71 -24.26
C LEU A 80 -3.95 16.31 -24.24
N TYR A 81 -4.46 15.94 -23.07
CA TYR A 81 -5.81 15.41 -22.96
C TYR A 81 -6.92 16.44 -23.16
N LYS A 82 -6.66 17.73 -22.95
CA LYS A 82 -7.63 18.80 -23.26
C LYS A 82 -7.89 18.95 -24.76
N GLN A 83 -6.96 18.50 -25.63
CA GLN A 83 -7.12 18.59 -27.09
C GLN A 83 -7.99 17.44 -27.62
N ASP A 84 -7.92 16.27 -27.01
CA ASP A 84 -8.76 15.11 -27.34
C ASP A 84 -9.23 14.40 -26.06
N PRO A 85 -10.34 14.87 -25.45
CA PRO A 85 -10.82 14.34 -24.16
C PRO A 85 -11.23 12.87 -24.19
N ILE A 86 -11.53 12.29 -25.35
CA ILE A 86 -11.92 10.87 -25.46
C ILE A 86 -10.76 9.94 -25.05
N THR A 87 -9.52 10.38 -25.27
CA THR A 87 -8.31 9.62 -24.94
C THR A 87 -8.12 9.42 -23.44
N ILE A 88 -8.82 10.20 -22.58
CA ILE A 88 -8.87 9.97 -21.15
C ILE A 88 -9.38 8.56 -20.82
N LEU A 89 -10.28 8.01 -21.62
CA LEU A 89 -10.86 6.68 -21.42
C LEU A 89 -9.93 5.52 -21.81
N TYR A 90 -8.84 5.79 -22.55
CA TYR A 90 -7.92 4.76 -23.06
C TYR A 90 -6.91 4.34 -22.00
N VAL A 91 -7.41 3.74 -20.88
CA VAL A 91 -6.58 3.30 -19.74
C VAL A 91 -5.57 2.20 -20.10
N TRP A 92 -5.80 1.48 -21.19
CA TRP A 92 -4.93 0.41 -21.70
C TRP A 92 -3.67 0.92 -22.41
N GLU A 93 -3.61 2.19 -22.77
CA GLU A 93 -2.42 2.82 -23.36
C GLU A 93 -1.40 3.25 -22.29
N GLY A 94 -1.69 3.00 -21.01
CA GLY A 94 -0.86 3.43 -19.91
C GLY A 94 -1.25 4.81 -19.37
N GLY A 95 -0.31 5.54 -18.77
CA GLY A 95 -0.60 6.85 -18.19
C GLY A 95 -1.45 6.73 -16.92
N LEU A 96 -0.90 6.04 -15.91
CA LEU A 96 -1.50 5.85 -14.58
C LEU A 96 -0.58 6.42 -13.50
N ALA A 97 -1.12 7.27 -12.65
CA ALA A 97 -0.38 7.90 -11.55
C ALA A 97 -0.75 7.28 -10.21
N SER A 98 0.24 6.78 -9.46
CA SER A 98 0.03 6.13 -8.16
C SER A 98 -0.67 7.03 -7.14
N HIS A 99 -0.30 8.32 -7.11
CA HIS A 99 -0.93 9.30 -6.20
C HIS A 99 -2.43 9.46 -6.50
N GLY A 100 -2.79 9.54 -7.79
CA GLY A 100 -4.18 9.58 -8.21
C GLY A 100 -4.94 8.32 -7.81
N GLY A 101 -4.33 7.14 -7.98
CA GLY A 101 -4.88 5.86 -7.53
C GLY A 101 -5.17 5.84 -6.03
N THR A 102 -4.24 6.32 -5.21
CA THR A 102 -4.41 6.41 -3.75
C THR A 102 -5.57 7.31 -3.37
N ILE A 103 -5.65 8.51 -3.96
CA ILE A 103 -6.78 9.45 -3.73
C ILE A 103 -8.10 8.81 -4.16
N GLY A 104 -8.11 8.16 -5.35
CA GLY A 104 -9.28 7.47 -5.87
C GLY A 104 -9.79 6.36 -4.97
N ILE A 105 -8.89 5.53 -4.41
CA ILE A 105 -9.24 4.50 -3.44
C ILE A 105 -9.87 5.14 -2.19
N VAL A 106 -9.27 6.16 -1.61
CA VAL A 106 -9.79 6.83 -0.41
C VAL A 106 -11.20 7.35 -0.66
N LEU A 107 -11.41 8.06 -1.77
CA LEU A 107 -12.73 8.58 -2.15
C LEU A 107 -13.75 7.44 -2.37
N CYS A 108 -13.35 6.39 -3.08
CA CYS A 108 -14.24 5.25 -3.33
C CYS A 108 -14.59 4.48 -2.04
N ILE A 109 -13.70 4.37 -1.06
CA ILE A 109 -14.02 3.77 0.23
C ILE A 109 -14.99 4.65 1.04
N ILE A 110 -14.87 5.97 0.96
CA ILE A 110 -15.84 6.89 1.55
C ILE A 110 -17.22 6.71 0.90
N LEU A 111 -17.28 6.67 -0.45
CA LEU A 111 -18.51 6.43 -1.19
C LEU A 111 -19.10 5.04 -0.90
N TYR A 112 -18.27 4.00 -0.84
CA TYR A 112 -18.67 2.65 -0.40
C TYR A 112 -19.31 2.69 0.99
N SER A 113 -18.72 3.43 1.91
CA SER A 113 -19.25 3.57 3.27
C SER A 113 -20.62 4.26 3.29
N ILE A 114 -20.80 5.29 2.46
CA ILE A 114 -22.07 6.05 2.37
C ILE A 114 -23.17 5.23 1.66
N PHE A 115 -22.85 4.66 0.50
CA PHE A 115 -23.88 4.06 -0.37
C PHE A 115 -24.11 2.58 -0.14
N THR A 116 -23.07 1.84 0.27
CA THR A 116 -23.16 0.37 0.41
C THR A 116 -23.37 -0.04 1.86
N THR A 117 -22.44 0.32 2.75
CA THR A 117 -22.50 -0.18 4.14
C THR A 117 -23.33 0.69 5.06
N LYS A 118 -23.47 1.97 4.75
CA LYS A 118 -24.08 3.00 5.62
C LYS A 118 -23.43 3.05 7.01
N ARG A 119 -22.13 2.77 7.07
CA ARG A 119 -21.27 2.79 8.26
C ARG A 119 -20.24 3.91 8.16
N SER A 120 -19.59 4.20 9.29
CA SER A 120 -18.46 5.14 9.28
C SER A 120 -17.38 4.69 8.29
N PRO A 121 -16.78 5.57 7.49
CA PRO A 121 -15.64 5.23 6.66
C PRO A 121 -14.47 4.65 7.46
N LEU A 122 -14.28 5.07 8.72
CA LEU A 122 -13.26 4.51 9.61
C LEU A 122 -13.43 3.00 9.83
N TRP A 123 -14.68 2.50 9.84
CA TRP A 123 -14.95 1.07 9.92
C TRP A 123 -14.34 0.32 8.70
N ALA A 124 -14.54 0.84 7.50
CA ALA A 124 -14.01 0.23 6.29
C ALA A 124 -12.48 0.35 6.20
N PHE A 125 -11.94 1.52 6.54
CA PHE A 125 -10.48 1.73 6.55
C PHE A 125 -9.76 0.83 7.55
N ASP A 126 -10.27 0.66 8.77
CA ASP A 126 -9.65 -0.21 9.79
C ASP A 126 -9.45 -1.65 9.30
N ARG A 127 -10.35 -2.15 8.44
CA ARG A 127 -10.23 -3.51 7.89
C ARG A 127 -9.29 -3.51 6.69
N LEU A 128 -9.51 -2.62 5.75
CA LEU A 128 -8.79 -2.58 4.49
C LEU A 128 -7.27 -2.36 4.67
N VAL A 129 -6.84 -1.59 5.69
CA VAL A 129 -5.41 -1.32 5.90
C VAL A 129 -4.63 -2.53 6.40
N ILE A 130 -5.29 -3.55 6.94
CA ILE A 130 -4.64 -4.78 7.39
C ILE A 130 -3.96 -5.48 6.21
N PRO A 131 -4.67 -5.90 5.15
CA PRO A 131 -4.01 -6.48 3.98
C PRO A 131 -3.12 -5.48 3.23
N ILE A 132 -3.41 -4.16 3.26
CA ILE A 132 -2.56 -3.16 2.60
C ILE A 132 -1.16 -3.14 3.21
N ALA A 133 -0.99 -3.34 4.52
CA ALA A 133 0.33 -3.43 5.14
C ALA A 133 1.14 -4.62 4.59
N LEU A 134 0.49 -5.79 4.39
CA LEU A 134 1.11 -6.95 3.76
C LEU A 134 1.55 -6.66 2.33
N VAL A 135 0.63 -6.09 1.53
CA VAL A 135 0.89 -5.72 0.12
C VAL A 135 2.03 -4.72 0.03
N GLY A 136 2.08 -3.75 0.93
CA GLY A 136 3.19 -2.78 1.03
C GLY A 136 4.54 -3.48 1.18
N GLY A 137 4.64 -4.49 2.07
CA GLY A 137 5.84 -5.30 2.22
C GLY A 137 6.22 -6.08 0.95
N LEU A 138 5.25 -6.69 0.27
CA LEU A 138 5.47 -7.40 -0.99
C LEU A 138 5.95 -6.46 -2.11
N ILE A 139 5.41 -5.24 -2.18
CA ILE A 139 5.86 -4.22 -3.12
C ILE A 139 7.32 -3.83 -2.83
N ARG A 140 7.72 -3.68 -1.57
CA ARG A 140 9.13 -3.40 -1.22
C ARG A 140 10.07 -4.53 -1.65
N LEU A 141 9.67 -5.78 -1.50
CA LEU A 141 10.44 -6.91 -2.05
C LEU A 141 10.50 -6.87 -3.59
N SER A 142 9.45 -6.41 -4.25
CA SER A 142 9.47 -6.21 -5.71
C SER A 142 10.44 -5.09 -6.14
N ASN A 143 10.53 -3.99 -5.35
CA ASN A 143 11.56 -2.96 -5.57
C ASN A 143 12.98 -3.57 -5.45
N LEU A 144 13.21 -4.46 -4.48
CA LEU A 144 14.48 -5.16 -4.33
C LEU A 144 14.80 -6.01 -5.58
N MET A 145 13.83 -6.77 -6.09
CA MET A 145 14.01 -7.58 -7.32
C MET A 145 14.31 -6.71 -8.54
N ASN A 146 13.77 -5.49 -8.59
CA ASN A 146 14.08 -4.52 -9.64
C ASN A 146 15.41 -3.76 -9.42
N SER A 147 16.10 -3.97 -8.30
CA SER A 147 17.33 -3.25 -7.94
C SER A 147 17.13 -1.73 -7.91
N GLU A 148 16.00 -1.26 -7.36
CA GLU A 148 15.62 0.16 -7.28
C GLU A 148 15.30 0.60 -5.84
N ILE A 149 15.40 1.91 -5.56
CA ILE A 149 15.06 2.50 -4.24
C ILE A 149 15.95 1.93 -3.11
N PHE A 150 17.22 1.74 -3.37
CA PHE A 150 18.23 1.39 -2.35
C PHE A 150 18.79 2.67 -1.68
N GLY A 151 19.54 2.49 -0.60
CA GLY A 151 20.11 3.60 0.17
C GLY A 151 21.55 3.92 -0.21
N HIS A 152 22.16 4.83 0.55
CA HIS A 152 23.56 5.24 0.41
C HIS A 152 24.54 4.08 0.56
N ALA A 153 25.80 4.32 0.18
CA ALA A 153 26.89 3.38 0.41
C ALA A 153 27.04 3.04 1.89
N THR A 154 27.42 1.79 2.18
CA THR A 154 27.56 1.27 3.54
C THR A 154 28.69 0.25 3.62
N ASP A 155 29.36 0.22 4.77
CA ASP A 155 30.35 -0.80 5.14
C ASP A 155 29.76 -1.92 6.00
N LEU A 156 28.43 -1.95 6.20
CA LEU A 156 27.77 -2.97 6.96
C LEU A 156 27.81 -4.32 6.25
N PRO A 157 28.01 -5.45 6.99
CA PRO A 157 28.22 -6.77 6.39
C PRO A 157 27.04 -7.31 5.57
N TRP A 158 25.87 -6.69 5.70
CA TRP A 158 24.68 -7.00 4.91
C TRP A 158 24.39 -5.96 3.81
N GLY A 159 25.39 -5.16 3.41
CA GLY A 159 25.29 -4.26 2.26
C GLY A 159 25.17 -5.01 0.94
N PHE A 160 24.40 -4.47 0.00
CA PHE A 160 24.14 -5.07 -1.31
C PHE A 160 24.83 -4.28 -2.43
N MET A 161 25.49 -4.98 -3.35
CA MET A 161 25.96 -4.44 -4.61
C MET A 161 24.93 -4.69 -5.70
N PHE A 162 24.17 -3.67 -6.09
CA PHE A 162 23.05 -3.77 -7.04
C PHE A 162 23.51 -3.71 -8.49
N ILE A 163 24.24 -4.73 -8.94
CA ILE A 163 24.97 -4.75 -10.21
C ILE A 163 24.08 -4.55 -11.46
N ARG A 164 22.78 -4.81 -11.38
CA ARG A 164 21.82 -4.57 -12.49
C ARG A 164 21.32 -3.13 -12.53
N SER A 165 21.41 -2.37 -11.44
CA SER A 165 20.96 -0.98 -11.40
C SER A 165 21.89 -0.07 -12.18
N ALA A 166 21.34 0.72 -13.10
CA ALA A 166 22.10 1.75 -13.81
C ALA A 166 22.55 2.87 -12.85
N GLU A 167 21.67 3.25 -11.90
CA GLU A 167 21.97 4.23 -10.86
C GLU A 167 23.14 3.78 -9.99
N TRP A 168 23.14 2.52 -9.50
CA TRP A 168 24.24 2.00 -8.70
C TRP A 168 25.56 1.99 -9.46
N ARG A 169 25.54 1.56 -10.73
CA ARG A 169 26.77 1.57 -11.57
C ARG A 169 27.33 2.96 -11.79
N HIS A 170 26.48 3.98 -11.83
CA HIS A 170 26.89 5.35 -12.02
C HIS A 170 27.42 5.99 -10.72
N LEU A 171 26.72 5.78 -9.60
CA LEU A 171 27.00 6.48 -8.34
C LEU A 171 27.88 5.69 -7.36
N TYR A 172 27.81 4.37 -7.38
CA TYR A 172 28.35 3.51 -6.31
C TYR A 172 29.12 2.29 -6.81
N MET A 173 29.65 2.33 -8.04
CA MET A 173 30.36 1.18 -8.62
C MET A 173 31.46 0.64 -7.68
N GLY A 174 31.32 -0.61 -7.27
CA GLY A 174 32.26 -1.27 -6.34
C GLY A 174 31.95 -1.07 -4.85
N GLN A 175 30.95 -0.27 -4.48
CA GLN A 175 30.53 -0.08 -3.09
C GLN A 175 29.21 -0.80 -2.80
N ALA A 176 29.08 -1.34 -1.58
CA ALA A 176 27.80 -1.86 -1.12
C ALA A 176 26.89 -0.71 -0.66
N CYS A 177 25.58 -0.90 -0.84
CA CYS A 177 24.56 0.06 -0.44
C CYS A 177 23.58 -0.56 0.54
N HIS A 178 22.89 0.27 1.33
CA HIS A 178 21.83 -0.18 2.21
C HIS A 178 20.66 -0.78 1.43
N PRO A 179 20.24 -2.04 1.70
CA PRO A 179 19.04 -2.61 1.10
C PRO A 179 17.77 -2.09 1.80
N THR A 180 17.48 -0.79 1.62
CA THR A 180 16.37 -0.10 2.30
C THR A 180 15.01 -0.72 2.00
N GLN A 181 14.88 -1.39 0.85
CA GLN A 181 13.70 -2.16 0.49
C GLN A 181 13.41 -3.27 1.49
N ILE A 182 14.45 -3.97 1.96
CA ILE A 182 14.32 -5.03 2.98
C ILE A 182 13.92 -4.40 4.32
N TYR A 183 14.53 -3.28 4.69
CA TYR A 183 14.21 -2.60 5.96
C TYR A 183 12.73 -2.18 6.00
N GLU A 184 12.25 -1.56 4.93
CA GLU A 184 10.84 -1.17 4.82
C GLU A 184 9.91 -2.40 4.77
N ALA A 185 10.28 -3.46 4.03
CA ALA A 185 9.49 -4.68 3.96
C ALA A 185 9.32 -5.33 5.34
N LEU A 186 10.39 -5.44 6.12
CA LEU A 186 10.34 -5.97 7.48
C LEU A 186 9.46 -5.14 8.40
N CYS A 187 9.54 -3.81 8.33
CA CYS A 187 8.66 -2.91 9.08
C CYS A 187 7.18 -3.13 8.71
N TYR A 188 6.88 -3.27 7.42
CA TYR A 188 5.50 -3.44 6.93
C TYR A 188 4.94 -4.83 7.26
N PHE A 189 5.74 -5.89 7.21
CA PHE A 189 5.32 -7.21 7.67
C PHE A 189 5.13 -7.27 9.19
N ALA A 190 6.00 -6.61 9.97
CA ALA A 190 5.81 -6.48 11.42
C ALA A 190 4.53 -5.68 11.73
N LEU A 191 4.28 -4.61 11.00
CA LEU A 191 3.03 -3.85 11.10
C LEU A 191 1.82 -4.72 10.76
N PHE A 192 1.85 -5.47 9.68
CA PHE A 192 0.78 -6.41 9.32
C PHE A 192 0.49 -7.39 10.48
N GLY A 193 1.53 -8.00 11.04
CA GLY A 193 1.40 -8.88 12.21
C GLY A 193 0.79 -8.17 13.43
N LEU A 194 1.21 -6.92 13.69
CA LEU A 194 0.66 -6.09 14.76
C LEU A 194 -0.84 -5.79 14.53
N LEU A 195 -1.23 -5.37 13.33
CA LEU A 195 -2.63 -5.05 13.00
C LEU A 195 -3.53 -6.29 13.10
N MET A 196 -3.05 -7.44 12.61
CA MET A 196 -3.74 -8.73 12.77
C MET A 196 -3.90 -9.10 14.26
N TRP A 197 -2.84 -8.93 15.07
CA TRP A 197 -2.91 -9.19 16.51
C TRP A 197 -3.88 -8.22 17.21
N MET A 198 -3.85 -6.94 16.85
CA MET A 198 -4.78 -5.93 17.40
C MET A 198 -6.23 -6.28 17.08
N TYR A 199 -6.50 -6.68 15.83
CA TYR A 199 -7.84 -7.07 15.39
C TYR A 199 -8.31 -8.34 16.14
N TRP A 200 -7.57 -9.45 16.03
CA TRP A 200 -8.03 -10.77 16.49
C TRP A 200 -7.87 -11.03 17.99
N LYS A 201 -7.04 -10.28 18.70
CA LYS A 201 -6.71 -10.54 20.12
C LYS A 201 -7.01 -9.37 21.05
N LYS A 202 -7.16 -8.16 20.52
CA LYS A 202 -7.38 -6.96 21.35
C LYS A 202 -8.71 -6.29 21.11
N ASN A 203 -9.54 -6.85 20.22
CA ASN A 203 -10.83 -6.32 19.83
C ASN A 203 -10.70 -4.84 19.41
N ALA A 204 -9.67 -4.54 18.63
CA ALA A 204 -9.39 -3.18 18.18
C ALA A 204 -10.46 -2.68 17.18
N GLU A 205 -11.19 -3.60 16.53
CA GLU A 205 -12.33 -3.33 15.64
C GLU A 205 -13.48 -2.61 16.34
N GLU A 206 -13.58 -2.72 17.69
CA GLU A 206 -14.56 -1.99 18.49
C GLU A 206 -14.23 -0.49 18.64
N ARG A 207 -13.06 -0.04 18.18
CA ARG A 207 -12.61 1.34 18.23
C ARG A 207 -12.34 1.89 16.83
N PRO A 208 -13.37 2.34 16.09
CA PRO A 208 -13.21 2.82 14.72
C PRO A 208 -12.17 3.91 14.59
N GLY A 209 -11.21 3.71 13.67
CA GLY A 209 -10.06 4.57 13.43
C GLY A 209 -8.79 4.17 14.18
N LEU A 210 -8.85 3.20 15.11
CA LEU A 210 -7.66 2.77 15.86
C LEU A 210 -6.65 2.04 14.97
N ILE A 211 -7.11 1.04 14.24
CA ILE A 211 -6.26 0.23 13.36
C ILE A 211 -5.72 1.11 12.22
N PHE A 212 -6.55 1.96 11.66
CA PHE A 212 -6.17 2.92 10.62
C PHE A 212 -5.13 3.93 11.12
N GLY A 213 -5.29 4.45 12.34
CA GLY A 213 -4.31 5.34 12.95
C GLY A 213 -2.96 4.67 13.19
N VAL A 214 -2.95 3.44 13.73
CA VAL A 214 -1.73 2.65 13.93
C VAL A 214 -1.07 2.32 12.58
N PHE A 215 -1.86 2.02 11.55
CA PHE A 215 -1.35 1.81 10.20
C PHE A 215 -0.60 3.03 9.67
N PHE A 216 -1.15 4.23 9.78
CA PHE A 216 -0.44 5.44 9.34
C PHE A 216 0.88 5.64 10.07
N ILE A 217 0.90 5.51 11.38
CA ILE A 217 2.13 5.62 12.17
C ILE A 217 3.12 4.53 11.72
N GLY A 218 2.66 3.28 11.60
CA GLY A 218 3.50 2.13 11.28
C GLY A 218 4.05 2.10 9.85
N ILE A 219 3.42 2.79 8.90
CA ILE A 219 3.95 2.97 7.54
C ILE A 219 4.88 4.19 7.47
N PHE A 220 4.40 5.35 7.95
CA PHE A 220 5.06 6.62 7.68
C PHE A 220 6.20 6.94 8.65
N LEU A 221 6.19 6.44 9.88
CA LEU A 221 7.30 6.63 10.80
C LEU A 221 8.56 5.86 10.37
N PRO A 222 8.51 4.54 10.07
CA PRO A 222 9.66 3.86 9.50
C PRO A 222 10.14 4.48 8.18
N ARG A 223 9.21 4.88 7.30
CA ARG A 223 9.54 5.58 6.06
C ARG A 223 10.32 6.85 6.33
N PHE A 224 9.85 7.70 7.26
CA PHE A 224 10.54 8.94 7.65
C PHE A 224 11.96 8.66 8.13
N LEU A 225 12.16 7.62 8.97
CA LEU A 225 13.46 7.25 9.52
C LEU A 225 14.40 6.65 8.47
N ILE A 226 13.90 5.75 7.64
CA ILE A 226 14.70 5.08 6.59
C ILE A 226 15.09 6.07 5.48
N GLU A 227 14.31 7.12 5.26
CA GLU A 227 14.58 8.13 4.25
C GLU A 227 15.91 8.88 4.50
N PHE A 228 16.41 8.95 5.74
CA PHE A 228 17.73 9.51 6.07
C PHE A 228 18.90 8.74 5.44
N ILE A 229 18.70 7.46 5.12
CA ILE A 229 19.71 6.59 4.52
C ILE A 229 19.42 6.24 3.06
N LYS A 230 18.37 6.84 2.46
CA LYS A 230 18.06 6.70 1.03
C LYS A 230 18.72 7.76 0.19
N ASN A 231 18.93 7.43 -1.08
CA ASN A 231 19.36 8.38 -2.08
C ASN A 231 18.25 9.38 -2.41
N PRO A 232 18.59 10.66 -2.64
CA PRO A 232 17.65 11.62 -3.23
C PRO A 232 17.11 11.07 -4.56
N GLN A 233 15.80 11.07 -4.73
CA GLN A 233 15.18 10.55 -5.96
C GLN A 233 15.08 11.60 -7.08
N VAL A 234 15.23 12.88 -6.71
CA VAL A 234 15.18 14.01 -7.62
C VAL A 234 16.26 15.04 -7.24
N GLU A 235 16.81 15.74 -8.22
CA GLU A 235 17.95 16.65 -8.03
C GLU A 235 17.69 17.74 -6.99
N PHE A 236 16.49 18.29 -6.92
CA PHE A 236 16.17 19.36 -5.98
C PHE A 236 16.17 18.91 -4.50
N GLU A 237 16.04 17.61 -4.21
CA GLU A 237 16.11 17.08 -2.84
C GLU A 237 17.51 17.23 -2.22
N GLN A 238 18.56 17.33 -3.02
CA GLN A 238 19.94 17.48 -2.53
C GLN A 238 20.16 18.78 -1.72
N THR A 239 19.32 19.79 -1.93
CA THR A 239 19.39 21.08 -1.23
C THR A 239 18.41 21.19 -0.06
N MET A 240 17.57 20.18 0.16
CA MET A 240 16.54 20.20 1.21
C MET A 240 17.07 19.67 2.54
N THR A 241 16.68 20.28 3.65
CA THR A 241 16.98 19.77 5.02
C THR A 241 16.29 18.44 5.31
N LEU A 242 15.04 18.28 4.85
CA LEU A 242 14.28 17.06 4.82
C LEU A 242 13.85 16.81 3.39
N ASN A 243 14.00 15.57 2.89
CA ASN A 243 13.57 15.24 1.53
C ASN A 243 12.03 15.16 1.41
N MET A 244 11.52 15.05 0.19
CA MET A 244 10.07 14.98 -0.07
C MET A 244 9.40 13.79 0.62
N GLY A 245 10.08 12.65 0.71
CA GLY A 245 9.57 11.46 1.40
C GLY A 245 9.34 11.72 2.89
N GLN A 246 10.22 12.48 3.53
CA GLN A 246 10.08 12.89 4.94
C GLN A 246 8.97 13.92 5.12
N TRP A 247 8.96 14.98 4.33
CA TRP A 247 7.90 15.99 4.38
C TRP A 247 6.51 15.42 4.18
N LEU A 248 6.36 14.51 3.22
CA LEU A 248 5.09 13.82 2.98
C LEU A 248 4.71 12.85 4.11
N SER A 249 5.67 12.33 4.87
CA SER A 249 5.39 11.41 5.98
C SER A 249 4.84 12.11 7.21
N VAL A 250 5.28 13.33 7.51
CA VAL A 250 4.89 14.07 8.72
C VAL A 250 3.36 14.24 8.87
N PRO A 251 2.62 14.74 7.85
CA PRO A 251 1.17 14.90 7.96
C PRO A 251 0.44 13.59 8.26
N PHE A 252 0.89 12.47 7.67
CA PHE A 252 0.26 11.16 7.89
C PHE A 252 0.59 10.59 9.26
N ILE A 253 1.79 10.82 9.80
CA ILE A 253 2.13 10.47 11.19
C ILE A 253 1.21 11.23 12.15
N LEU A 254 1.07 12.56 11.97
CA LEU A 254 0.20 13.38 12.80
C LEU A 254 -1.26 12.97 12.69
N LEU A 255 -1.75 12.68 11.49
CA LEU A 255 -3.09 12.14 11.28
C LEU A 255 -3.27 10.79 12.00
N GLY A 256 -2.29 9.90 11.91
CA GLY A 256 -2.30 8.63 12.61
C GLY A 256 -2.39 8.79 14.12
N ILE A 257 -1.58 9.67 14.71
CA ILE A 257 -1.63 10.00 16.14
C ILE A 257 -3.01 10.57 16.51
N GLY A 258 -3.54 11.51 15.73
CA GLY A 258 -4.86 12.08 15.94
C GLY A 258 -5.97 11.03 15.92
N LEU A 259 -5.93 10.08 14.97
CA LEU A 259 -6.88 8.97 14.88
C LEU A 259 -6.79 8.03 16.08
N VAL A 260 -5.59 7.70 16.55
CA VAL A 260 -5.39 6.87 17.75
C VAL A 260 -5.98 7.57 18.98
N ILE A 261 -5.66 8.85 19.18
CA ILE A 261 -6.22 9.65 20.28
C ILE A 261 -7.74 9.70 20.20
N TYR A 262 -8.29 9.97 19.00
CA TYR A 262 -9.73 9.98 18.76
C TYR A 262 -10.38 8.64 19.12
N ALA A 263 -9.83 7.53 18.63
CA ALA A 263 -10.37 6.19 18.86
C ALA A 263 -10.28 5.78 20.34
N MET A 264 -9.22 6.19 21.04
CA MET A 264 -9.03 5.88 22.47
C MET A 264 -9.88 6.76 23.40
N SER A 265 -10.24 7.97 22.98
CA SER A 265 -11.11 8.88 23.74
C SER A 265 -12.60 8.52 23.66
N ARG A 266 -12.98 7.58 22.79
CA ARG A 266 -14.36 7.15 22.58
C ARG A 266 -14.65 5.81 23.24
N PRO A 267 -15.91 5.56 23.68
CA PRO A 267 -16.29 4.24 24.18
C PRO A 267 -16.19 3.20 23.06
N ARG A 268 -15.99 1.95 23.45
CA ARG A 268 -15.99 0.82 22.50
C ARG A 268 -17.36 0.67 21.88
N GLN A 269 -17.39 0.34 20.59
CA GLN A 269 -18.60 0.12 19.83
C GLN A 269 -18.72 -1.38 19.51
N HIS A 270 -19.56 -2.09 20.25
CA HIS A 270 -19.89 -3.46 19.88
C HIS A 270 -20.74 -3.45 18.62
N LEU A 271 -20.13 -3.75 17.49
CA LEU A 271 -20.81 -3.82 16.20
C LEU A 271 -21.39 -5.22 16.02
N THR A 272 -22.62 -5.43 16.51
CA THR A 272 -23.41 -6.61 16.14
C THR A 272 -24.12 -6.32 14.82
N PHE A 273 -23.75 -7.03 13.76
CA PHE A 273 -24.58 -7.08 12.58
C PHE A 273 -25.77 -8.02 12.88
N PRO A 274 -27.02 -7.61 12.62
CA PRO A 274 -28.12 -8.57 12.65
C PRO A 274 -27.75 -9.71 11.70
N ASN A 275 -27.96 -10.95 12.12
CA ASN A 275 -27.57 -12.18 11.43
C ASN A 275 -28.28 -12.35 10.05
N ARG A 276 -28.15 -11.34 9.19
CA ARG A 276 -28.69 -11.36 7.82
C ARG A 276 -27.99 -12.39 6.93
N PHE A 277 -26.76 -12.78 7.29
CA PHE A 277 -26.06 -13.86 6.58
C PHE A 277 -26.79 -15.21 6.73
N ALA A 278 -27.38 -15.49 7.88
CA ALA A 278 -28.18 -16.68 8.09
C ALA A 278 -29.54 -16.58 7.36
N GLU A 279 -30.12 -15.38 7.28
CA GLU A 279 -31.39 -15.15 6.58
C GLU A 279 -31.22 -15.21 5.05
N GLU A 280 -30.12 -14.66 4.49
CA GLU A 280 -29.80 -14.75 3.07
C GLU A 280 -29.48 -16.19 2.64
N LEU A 281 -28.76 -16.97 3.46
CA LEU A 281 -28.51 -18.39 3.22
C LEU A 281 -29.80 -19.24 3.29
N GLN A 282 -30.78 -18.87 4.13
CA GLN A 282 -32.08 -19.55 4.19
C GLN A 282 -32.99 -19.16 3.03
N SER A 283 -32.91 -17.93 2.54
CA SER A 283 -33.68 -17.45 1.38
C SER A 283 -33.15 -17.98 0.04
N SER A 284 -31.84 -18.25 -0.06
CA SER A 284 -31.25 -18.84 -1.27
C SER A 284 -31.43 -20.36 -1.39
N LYS A 285 -31.94 -21.02 -0.33
CA LYS A 285 -32.27 -22.45 -0.30
C LYS A 285 -33.75 -22.73 -0.49
N LYS A 286 -34.57 -21.70 -0.65
CA LYS A 286 -35.97 -21.77 -1.08
C LYS A 286 -36.08 -21.35 -2.54
#